data_725b5fa47155e27d3812011f110a162d
#
_entry.id   725b5fa47155e27d3812011f110a162d
#
_cell.length_a   1.000
_cell.length_b   1.000
_cell.length_c   1.000
_cell.angle_alpha   90.00
_cell.angle_beta   90.00
_cell.angle_gamma   90.00
#
_symmetry.space_group_name_H-M   'P 1'
#
loop_
_entity.id
_entity.type
_entity.pdbx_description
1 polymer ?
#
loop_
_entity_poly.entity_id
_entity_poly.type
_entity_poly.pdbx_seq_one_letter_code
_entity_poly.pdbx_strand_id
1 'polypeptide(L)'
;MKKKKKHLPKVLSFCILIGLIGVWQIVAMIIDAAYILPSPVQVLVRLWELREVLVTVHLPATMAITGIGLGISLLLGIILAVAMDESEILHEGLYPIIVASQTIPTTAIAPLFVLWFGYDIWSKVLVAILITFFPITITIHDALRSVSREMEELMKTYGAGKWEIFWKLKVPHAFPAFFSAIRMAIPISVIGAAIGEWLGAQKGLGYFSKRMMTQLDGAGVFAPIVLLSVVAMAAVFLIERLEKRLITWRKER
;
A
#
# COMPACT_ATOMS: atom_id res chain seq x y z
N MET A 1 23.72 -30.98 -12.81
CA MET A 1 22.26 -31.08 -13.03
C MET A 1 21.44 -30.29 -12.02
N LYS A 2 21.48 -28.92 -11.93
CA LYS A 2 20.74 -28.13 -10.95
C LYS A 2 19.97 -26.91 -11.52
N LYS A 3 19.72 -26.84 -12.85
CA LYS A 3 19.08 -25.66 -13.47
C LYS A 3 17.56 -25.77 -13.73
N LYS A 4 16.90 -26.91 -13.47
CA LYS A 4 15.46 -27.10 -13.80
C LYS A 4 14.43 -26.66 -12.75
N LYS A 5 14.82 -26.25 -11.53
CA LYS A 5 13.89 -25.97 -10.44
C LYS A 5 13.30 -24.52 -10.38
N LYS A 6 13.82 -23.56 -11.16
CA LYS A 6 13.39 -22.14 -11.06
C LYS A 6 12.09 -21.80 -11.83
N HIS A 7 11.65 -22.60 -12.77
CA HIS A 7 10.45 -22.32 -13.57
C HIS A 7 9.16 -22.99 -13.05
N LEU A 8 9.30 -24.13 -12.39
CA LEU A 8 8.16 -24.89 -11.86
C LEU A 8 7.23 -24.09 -10.93
N PRO A 9 7.74 -23.31 -9.95
CA PRO A 9 6.86 -22.56 -9.06
C PRO A 9 6.10 -21.42 -9.78
N LYS A 10 6.68 -20.82 -10.82
CA LYS A 10 6.01 -19.76 -11.59
C LYS A 10 4.88 -20.31 -12.46
N VAL A 11 5.12 -21.46 -13.11
CA VAL A 11 4.10 -22.14 -13.93
C VAL A 11 2.95 -22.61 -13.04
N LEU A 12 3.25 -23.19 -11.87
CA LEU A 12 2.24 -23.62 -10.91
C LEU A 12 1.38 -22.46 -10.42
N SER A 13 1.99 -21.34 -10.05
CA SER A 13 1.26 -20.13 -9.61
C SER A 13 0.35 -19.60 -10.72
N PHE A 14 0.80 -19.61 -11.96
CA PHE A 14 0.02 -19.20 -13.12
C PHE A 14 -1.17 -20.15 -13.37
N CYS A 15 -0.95 -21.45 -13.30
CA CYS A 15 -2.02 -22.45 -13.44
C CYS A 15 -3.08 -22.31 -12.31
N ILE A 16 -2.65 -22.08 -11.07
CA ILE A 16 -3.56 -21.85 -9.95
C ILE A 16 -4.41 -20.59 -10.20
N LEU A 17 -3.78 -19.50 -10.63
CA LEU A 17 -4.49 -18.25 -10.92
C LEU A 17 -5.55 -18.43 -12.02
N ILE A 18 -5.19 -19.10 -13.13
CA ILE A 18 -6.13 -19.43 -14.20
C ILE A 18 -7.25 -20.31 -13.68
N GLY A 19 -6.92 -21.34 -12.88
CA GLY A 19 -7.91 -22.21 -12.25
C GLY A 19 -8.91 -21.46 -11.39
N LEU A 20 -8.44 -20.51 -10.56
CA LEU A 20 -9.30 -19.67 -9.72
C LEU A 20 -10.22 -18.76 -10.56
N ILE A 21 -9.70 -18.16 -11.64
CA ILE A 21 -10.50 -17.34 -12.56
C ILE A 21 -11.54 -18.22 -13.28
N GLY A 22 -11.16 -19.44 -13.67
CA GLY A 22 -12.07 -20.41 -14.28
C GLY A 22 -13.20 -20.83 -13.33
N VAL A 23 -12.88 -21.11 -12.06
CA VAL A 23 -13.87 -21.43 -11.03
C VAL A 23 -14.81 -20.22 -10.83
N TRP A 24 -14.28 -19.00 -10.71
CA TRP A 24 -15.12 -17.79 -10.62
C TRP A 24 -16.05 -17.66 -11.83
N GLN A 25 -15.55 -17.86 -13.06
CA GLN A 25 -16.36 -17.81 -14.27
C GLN A 25 -17.53 -18.81 -14.23
N ILE A 26 -17.25 -20.06 -13.84
CA ILE A 26 -18.26 -21.14 -13.77
C ILE A 26 -19.31 -20.80 -12.70
N VAL A 27 -18.87 -20.39 -11.51
CA VAL A 27 -19.79 -20.05 -10.40
C VAL A 27 -20.68 -18.87 -10.79
N ALA A 28 -20.13 -17.84 -11.44
CA ALA A 28 -20.90 -16.69 -11.91
C ALA A 28 -21.96 -17.09 -12.95
N MET A 29 -21.63 -18.04 -13.85
CA MET A 29 -22.59 -18.57 -14.83
C MET A 29 -23.70 -19.42 -14.18
N ILE A 30 -23.39 -20.16 -13.11
CA ILE A 30 -24.39 -20.98 -12.38
C ILE A 30 -25.35 -20.08 -11.60
N ILE A 31 -24.84 -19.01 -10.97
CA ILE A 31 -25.68 -18.08 -10.20
C ILE A 31 -26.55 -17.25 -11.12
N ASP A 32 -26.10 -16.95 -12.33
CA ASP A 32 -26.83 -16.19 -13.37
C ASP A 32 -27.43 -14.86 -12.86
N ALA A 33 -26.76 -14.23 -11.92
CA ALA A 33 -27.14 -12.96 -11.32
C ALA A 33 -25.96 -11.99 -11.32
N ALA A 34 -25.72 -11.33 -12.47
CA ALA A 34 -24.58 -10.45 -12.70
C ALA A 34 -24.51 -9.26 -11.71
N TYR A 35 -25.62 -8.88 -11.09
CA TYR A 35 -25.66 -7.83 -10.07
C TYR A 35 -25.11 -8.32 -8.71
N ILE A 36 -25.11 -9.64 -8.45
CA ILE A 36 -24.53 -10.24 -7.24
C ILE A 36 -23.09 -10.64 -7.50
N LEU A 37 -22.87 -11.47 -8.54
CA LEU A 37 -21.55 -11.99 -8.90
C LEU A 37 -21.36 -11.93 -10.43
N PRO A 38 -20.82 -10.83 -10.96
CA PRO A 38 -20.49 -10.75 -12.38
C PRO A 38 -19.37 -11.72 -12.73
N SER A 39 -19.39 -12.27 -13.92
CA SER A 39 -18.31 -13.11 -14.42
C SER A 39 -17.05 -12.26 -14.75
N PRO A 40 -15.85 -12.84 -14.70
CA PRO A 40 -14.63 -12.17 -15.17
C PRO A 40 -14.76 -11.55 -16.56
N VAL A 41 -15.42 -12.24 -17.47
CA VAL A 41 -15.63 -11.72 -18.84
C VAL A 41 -16.53 -10.47 -18.81
N GLN A 42 -17.62 -10.48 -18.07
CA GLN A 42 -18.51 -9.32 -17.91
C GLN A 42 -17.77 -8.13 -17.29
N VAL A 43 -16.91 -8.37 -16.29
CA VAL A 43 -16.09 -7.33 -15.67
C VAL A 43 -15.13 -6.72 -16.70
N LEU A 44 -14.45 -7.51 -17.52
CA LEU A 44 -13.53 -7.02 -18.55
C LEU A 44 -14.25 -6.23 -19.66
N VAL A 45 -15.40 -6.71 -20.09
CA VAL A 45 -16.23 -5.99 -21.08
C VAL A 45 -16.66 -4.63 -20.48
N ARG A 46 -17.15 -4.63 -19.24
CA ARG A 46 -17.58 -3.40 -18.57
C ARG A 46 -16.44 -2.43 -18.32
N LEU A 47 -15.25 -2.93 -17.97
CA LEU A 47 -14.05 -2.13 -17.85
C LEU A 47 -13.69 -1.45 -19.19
N TRP A 48 -13.82 -2.16 -20.29
CA TRP A 48 -13.57 -1.61 -21.62
C TRP A 48 -14.59 -0.54 -22.02
N GLU A 49 -15.87 -0.76 -21.74
CA GLU A 49 -16.93 0.23 -21.99
C GLU A 49 -16.72 1.52 -21.20
N LEU A 50 -16.32 1.38 -19.93
CA LEU A 50 -16.14 2.49 -19.00
C LEU A 50 -14.72 3.09 -19.02
N ARG A 51 -13.80 2.55 -19.85
CA ARG A 51 -12.37 2.90 -19.80
C ARG A 51 -12.10 4.40 -19.87
N GLU A 52 -12.82 5.11 -20.70
CA GLU A 52 -12.61 6.56 -20.91
C GLU A 52 -12.89 7.32 -19.60
N VAL A 53 -14.06 7.16 -19.02
CA VAL A 53 -14.44 7.87 -17.80
C VAL A 53 -13.62 7.40 -16.59
N LEU A 54 -13.31 6.11 -16.50
CA LEU A 54 -12.47 5.58 -15.42
C LEU A 54 -11.05 6.14 -15.48
N VAL A 55 -10.42 6.19 -16.66
CA VAL A 55 -9.02 6.61 -16.82
C VAL A 55 -8.88 8.13 -16.83
N THR A 56 -9.81 8.86 -17.42
CA THR A 56 -9.67 10.33 -17.57
C THR A 56 -10.20 11.13 -16.37
N VAL A 57 -11.19 10.60 -15.65
CA VAL A 57 -11.87 11.33 -14.57
C VAL A 57 -11.57 10.72 -13.21
N HIS A 58 -11.78 9.39 -13.06
CA HIS A 58 -11.77 8.76 -11.74
C HIS A 58 -10.37 8.33 -11.30
N LEU A 59 -9.56 7.77 -12.20
CA LEU A 59 -8.20 7.35 -11.88
C LEU A 59 -7.31 8.51 -11.42
N PRO A 60 -7.26 9.68 -12.10
CA PRO A 60 -6.43 10.80 -11.62
C PRO A 60 -6.83 11.30 -10.24
N ALA A 61 -8.13 11.31 -9.92
CA ALA A 61 -8.62 11.72 -8.60
C ALA A 61 -8.12 10.76 -7.49
N THR A 62 -8.25 9.44 -7.69
CA THR A 62 -7.74 8.45 -6.74
C THR A 62 -6.22 8.50 -6.63
N MET A 63 -5.51 8.68 -7.74
CA MET A 63 -4.04 8.79 -7.74
C MET A 63 -3.55 10.03 -6.99
N ALA A 64 -4.26 11.15 -7.09
CA ALA A 64 -3.93 12.34 -6.32
C ALA A 64 -4.05 12.08 -4.80
N ILE A 65 -5.17 11.50 -4.34
CA ILE A 65 -5.37 11.15 -2.93
C ILE A 65 -4.30 10.15 -2.46
N THR A 66 -4.08 9.08 -3.23
CA THR A 66 -3.08 8.05 -2.91
C THR A 66 -1.68 8.63 -2.86
N GLY A 67 -1.29 9.42 -3.86
CA GLY A 67 0.05 9.99 -3.95
C GLY A 67 0.34 10.99 -2.82
N ILE A 68 -0.59 11.90 -2.53
CA ILE A 68 -0.45 12.86 -1.42
C ILE A 68 -0.44 12.11 -0.08
N GLY A 69 -1.39 11.19 0.12
CA GLY A 69 -1.49 10.41 1.36
C GLY A 69 -0.24 9.57 1.62
N LEU A 70 0.25 8.85 0.61
CA LEU A 70 1.49 8.06 0.69
C LEU A 70 2.71 8.96 0.95
N GLY A 71 2.82 10.08 0.25
CA GLY A 71 3.94 11.02 0.42
C GLY A 71 4.01 11.58 1.84
N ILE A 72 2.88 12.04 2.39
CA ILE A 72 2.80 12.54 3.77
C ILE A 72 3.06 11.41 4.76
N SER A 73 2.51 10.21 4.54
CA SER A 73 2.75 9.04 5.40
C SER A 73 4.21 8.61 5.44
N LEU A 74 4.90 8.65 4.30
CA LEU A 74 6.34 8.37 4.22
C LEU A 74 7.13 9.40 5.01
N LEU A 75 6.85 10.69 4.82
CA LEU A 75 7.53 11.76 5.54
C LEU A 75 7.33 11.64 7.05
N LEU A 76 6.08 11.54 7.50
CA LEU A 76 5.75 11.40 8.92
C LEU A 76 6.32 10.11 9.52
N GLY A 77 6.20 8.99 8.78
CA GLY A 77 6.68 7.69 9.23
C GLY A 77 8.20 7.66 9.41
N ILE A 78 8.96 8.24 8.49
CA ILE A 78 10.42 8.36 8.60
C ILE A 78 10.80 9.26 9.78
N ILE A 79 10.18 10.44 9.91
CA ILE A 79 10.46 11.37 11.01
C ILE A 79 10.23 10.69 12.36
N LEU A 80 9.09 10.03 12.54
CA LEU A 80 8.76 9.34 13.79
C LEU A 80 9.69 8.15 14.05
N ALA A 81 10.00 7.36 13.03
CA ALA A 81 10.92 6.23 13.16
C ALA A 81 12.32 6.67 13.60
N VAL A 82 12.86 7.73 12.99
CA VAL A 82 14.16 8.29 13.35
C VAL A 82 14.12 8.92 14.74
N ALA A 83 13.08 9.68 15.07
CA ALA A 83 12.94 10.29 16.39
C ALA A 83 12.90 9.24 17.52
N MET A 84 12.20 8.13 17.32
CA MET A 84 12.15 7.01 18.27
C MET A 84 13.45 6.21 18.32
N ASP A 85 14.24 6.15 17.23
CA ASP A 85 15.56 5.50 17.24
C ASP A 85 16.59 6.33 18.00
N GLU A 86 16.54 7.66 17.89
CA GLU A 86 17.48 8.58 18.54
C GLU A 86 17.18 8.82 20.04
N SER A 87 15.95 8.59 20.50
CA SER A 87 15.51 8.87 21.86
C SER A 87 14.68 7.75 22.46
N GLU A 88 15.22 7.09 23.50
CA GLU A 88 14.49 6.05 24.23
C GLU A 88 13.22 6.57 24.88
N ILE A 89 13.22 7.83 25.35
CA ILE A 89 12.02 8.47 25.91
C ILE A 89 10.91 8.57 24.85
N LEU A 90 11.27 8.96 23.62
CA LEU A 90 10.30 9.03 22.53
C LEU A 90 9.86 7.63 22.09
N HIS A 91 10.75 6.64 22.13
CA HIS A 91 10.38 5.27 21.83
C HIS A 91 9.36 4.75 22.84
N GLU A 92 9.67 4.80 24.14
CA GLU A 92 8.78 4.34 25.20
C GLU A 92 7.43 5.08 25.21
N GLY A 93 7.42 6.37 24.90
CA GLY A 93 6.21 7.17 24.86
C GLY A 93 5.38 7.00 23.58
N LEU A 94 6.00 7.06 22.40
CA LEU A 94 5.26 7.09 21.12
C LEU A 94 4.94 5.70 20.57
N TYR A 95 5.83 4.73 20.74
CA TYR A 95 5.66 3.39 20.18
C TYR A 95 4.34 2.73 20.61
N PRO A 96 3.98 2.71 21.92
CA PRO A 96 2.71 2.13 22.35
C PRO A 96 1.49 2.89 21.78
N ILE A 97 1.59 4.22 21.66
CA ILE A 97 0.51 5.05 21.09
C ILE A 97 0.31 4.75 19.62
N ILE A 98 1.41 4.65 18.86
CA ILE A 98 1.37 4.30 17.43
C ILE A 98 0.78 2.91 17.23
N VAL A 99 1.17 1.91 18.05
CA VAL A 99 0.60 0.56 18.00
C VAL A 99 -0.88 0.58 18.37
N ALA A 100 -1.25 1.27 19.43
CA ALA A 100 -2.65 1.39 19.86
C ALA A 100 -3.53 2.06 18.81
N SER A 101 -3.01 3.03 18.05
CA SER A 101 -3.76 3.71 17.00
C SER A 101 -4.30 2.76 15.92
N GLN A 102 -3.65 1.61 15.70
CA GLN A 102 -4.09 0.59 14.75
C GLN A 102 -5.30 -0.22 15.22
N THR A 103 -5.61 -0.19 16.50
CA THR A 103 -6.80 -0.89 17.02
C THR A 103 -8.09 -0.15 16.69
N ILE A 104 -7.99 1.12 16.30
CA ILE A 104 -9.15 1.94 15.95
C ILE A 104 -9.54 1.68 14.49
N PRO A 105 -10.78 1.20 14.22
CA PRO A 105 -11.23 0.96 12.86
C PRO A 105 -11.26 2.26 12.06
N THR A 106 -10.42 2.37 11.03
CA THR A 106 -10.35 3.56 10.17
C THR A 106 -11.66 3.90 9.50
N THR A 107 -12.46 2.90 9.15
CA THR A 107 -13.81 3.07 8.61
C THR A 107 -14.77 3.78 9.58
N ALA A 108 -14.53 3.65 10.90
CA ALA A 108 -15.33 4.32 11.91
C ALA A 108 -14.91 5.80 12.10
N ILE A 109 -13.60 6.11 11.92
CA ILE A 109 -13.08 7.48 12.03
C ILE A 109 -13.30 8.27 10.74
N ALA A 110 -13.28 7.63 9.59
CA ALA A 110 -13.35 8.30 8.29
C ALA A 110 -14.54 9.28 8.13
N PRO A 111 -15.77 9.02 8.64
CA PRO A 111 -16.85 9.99 8.64
C PRO A 111 -16.53 11.27 9.44
N LEU A 112 -15.74 11.17 10.52
CA LEU A 112 -15.32 12.34 11.30
C LEU A 112 -14.42 13.27 10.49
N PHE A 113 -13.55 12.72 9.64
CA PHE A 113 -12.74 13.53 8.74
C PHE A 113 -13.59 14.30 7.72
N VAL A 114 -14.68 13.69 7.24
CA VAL A 114 -15.63 14.39 6.39
C VAL A 114 -16.36 15.51 7.18
N LEU A 115 -16.72 15.25 8.43
CA LEU A 115 -17.36 16.24 9.30
C LEU A 115 -16.44 17.43 9.59
N TRP A 116 -15.14 17.20 9.84
CA TRP A 116 -14.18 18.23 10.19
C TRP A 116 -13.63 19.01 8.98
N PHE A 117 -13.37 18.33 7.87
CA PHE A 117 -12.70 18.86 6.68
C PHE A 117 -13.63 18.96 5.45
N GLY A 118 -14.92 18.59 5.60
CA GLY A 118 -15.87 18.62 4.51
C GLY A 118 -15.61 17.55 3.44
N TYR A 119 -16.27 17.75 2.31
CA TYR A 119 -16.17 16.85 1.15
C TYR A 119 -14.97 17.14 0.25
N ASP A 120 -13.98 17.86 0.74
CA ASP A 120 -12.76 18.17 -0.01
C ASP A 120 -11.79 16.98 -0.06
N ILE A 121 -10.70 17.11 -0.82
CA ILE A 121 -9.68 16.08 -0.98
C ILE A 121 -9.02 15.70 0.35
N TRP A 122 -8.87 16.66 1.28
CA TRP A 122 -8.16 16.46 2.55
C TRP A 122 -8.79 15.42 3.47
N SER A 123 -10.12 15.33 3.51
CA SER A 123 -10.80 14.28 4.28
C SER A 123 -10.43 12.87 3.83
N LYS A 124 -10.24 12.65 2.51
CA LYS A 124 -9.83 11.37 1.92
C LYS A 124 -8.34 11.11 2.11
N VAL A 125 -7.52 12.15 1.94
CA VAL A 125 -6.07 12.09 2.17
C VAL A 125 -5.77 11.69 3.62
N LEU A 126 -6.50 12.24 4.59
CA LEU A 126 -6.33 11.88 6.01
C LEU A 126 -6.66 10.40 6.28
N VAL A 127 -7.68 9.84 5.63
CA VAL A 127 -7.98 8.40 5.71
C VAL A 127 -6.80 7.59 5.17
N ALA A 128 -6.26 7.96 4.01
CA ALA A 128 -5.11 7.29 3.43
C ALA A 128 -3.87 7.39 4.33
N ILE A 129 -3.59 8.57 4.91
CA ILE A 129 -2.49 8.77 5.86
C ILE A 129 -2.66 7.86 7.07
N LEU A 130 -3.82 7.88 7.71
CA LEU A 130 -4.09 7.15 8.96
C LEU A 130 -3.83 5.64 8.82
N ILE A 131 -4.18 5.07 7.66
CA ILE A 131 -3.97 3.64 7.41
C ILE A 131 -2.51 3.33 7.05
N THR A 132 -1.82 4.29 6.42
CA THR A 132 -0.55 4.02 5.74
C THR A 132 0.66 4.36 6.60
N PHE A 133 0.59 5.38 7.49
CA PHE A 133 1.77 5.87 8.20
C PHE A 133 2.33 4.84 9.21
N PHE A 134 1.46 4.09 9.87
CA PHE A 134 1.86 3.11 10.89
C PHE A 134 2.80 2.03 10.35
N PRO A 135 2.43 1.23 9.31
CA PRO A 135 3.32 0.19 8.82
C PRO A 135 4.66 0.74 8.32
N ILE A 136 4.67 1.96 7.80
CA ILE A 136 5.91 2.65 7.40
C ILE A 136 6.76 2.94 8.63
N THR A 137 6.18 3.58 9.64
CA THR A 137 6.88 3.99 10.86
C THR A 137 7.53 2.80 11.56
N ILE A 138 6.74 1.74 11.81
CA ILE A 138 7.23 0.57 12.54
C ILE A 138 8.27 -0.19 11.72
N THR A 139 8.05 -0.40 10.42
CA THR A 139 9.03 -1.14 9.59
C THR A 139 10.38 -0.44 9.53
N ILE A 140 10.40 0.90 9.42
CA ILE A 140 11.65 1.67 9.36
C ILE A 140 12.30 1.71 10.75
N HIS A 141 11.52 1.96 11.81
CA HIS A 141 12.01 1.98 13.18
C HIS A 141 12.67 0.66 13.58
N ASP A 142 11.97 -0.47 13.35
CA ASP A 142 12.50 -1.80 13.68
C ASP A 142 13.79 -2.10 12.89
N ALA A 143 13.87 -1.66 11.64
CA ALA A 143 15.06 -1.82 10.83
C ALA A 143 16.24 -0.99 11.34
N LEU A 144 16.02 0.25 11.80
CA LEU A 144 17.07 1.08 12.42
C LEU A 144 17.60 0.44 13.71
N ARG A 145 16.70 -0.14 14.52
CA ARG A 145 17.07 -0.81 15.78
C ARG A 145 17.57 -2.25 15.61
N SER A 146 17.45 -2.85 14.44
CA SER A 146 17.92 -4.22 14.18
C SER A 146 19.45 -4.33 13.95
N VAL A 147 20.15 -3.23 13.95
CA VAL A 147 21.62 -3.21 13.89
C VAL A 147 22.17 -3.83 15.18
N SER A 148 23.16 -4.73 15.06
CA SER A 148 23.73 -5.39 16.21
C SER A 148 24.54 -4.42 17.07
N ARG A 149 24.44 -4.58 18.39
CA ARG A 149 25.18 -3.75 19.36
C ARG A 149 26.68 -3.87 19.17
N GLU A 150 27.17 -5.06 18.80
CA GLU A 150 28.58 -5.31 18.54
C GLU A 150 29.12 -4.42 17.40
N MET A 151 28.33 -4.22 16.35
CA MET A 151 28.72 -3.34 15.23
C MET A 151 28.73 -1.87 15.64
N GLU A 152 27.78 -1.44 16.46
CA GLU A 152 27.76 -0.08 17.00
C GLU A 152 28.96 0.17 17.94
N GLU A 153 29.27 -0.79 18.84
CA GLU A 153 30.39 -0.72 19.74
C GLU A 153 31.72 -0.73 19.00
N LEU A 154 31.83 -1.55 17.96
CA LEU A 154 33.01 -1.56 17.11
C LEU A 154 33.26 -0.19 16.47
N MET A 155 32.22 0.42 15.90
CA MET A 155 32.35 1.77 15.32
C MET A 155 32.72 2.81 16.37
N LYS A 156 32.20 2.74 17.59
CA LYS A 156 32.56 3.62 18.71
C LYS A 156 34.05 3.45 19.09
N THR A 157 34.55 2.21 19.09
CA THR A 157 35.95 1.91 19.36
C THR A 157 36.88 2.55 18.32
N TYR A 158 36.43 2.68 17.07
CA TYR A 158 37.16 3.42 16.03
C TYR A 158 36.91 4.94 16.07
N GLY A 159 36.25 5.45 17.12
CA GLY A 159 36.06 6.89 17.32
C GLY A 159 34.84 7.47 16.60
N ALA A 160 33.94 6.64 16.04
CA ALA A 160 32.75 7.11 15.35
C ALA A 160 31.75 7.76 16.33
N GLY A 161 31.31 8.98 15.99
CA GLY A 161 30.25 9.67 16.70
C GLY A 161 28.85 9.11 16.34
N LYS A 162 27.82 9.51 17.11
CA LYS A 162 26.43 9.09 16.88
C LYS A 162 25.94 9.33 15.44
N TRP A 163 26.25 10.50 14.89
CA TRP A 163 25.90 10.89 13.52
C TRP A 163 26.55 10.00 12.46
N GLU A 164 27.81 9.60 12.69
CA GLU A 164 28.51 8.70 11.77
C GLU A 164 27.93 7.27 11.83
N ILE A 165 27.59 6.78 13.02
CA ILE A 165 26.93 5.48 13.20
C ILE A 165 25.56 5.50 12.50
N PHE A 166 24.77 6.56 12.67
CA PHE A 166 23.49 6.70 12.01
C PHE A 166 23.63 6.63 10.48
N TRP A 167 24.45 7.49 9.88
CA TRP A 167 24.52 7.57 8.42
C TRP A 167 25.34 6.46 7.76
N LYS A 168 26.39 5.96 8.42
CA LYS A 168 27.28 4.95 7.83
C LYS A 168 26.89 3.51 8.16
N LEU A 169 26.11 3.28 9.22
CA LEU A 169 25.71 1.96 9.65
C LEU A 169 24.20 1.76 9.64
N LYS A 170 23.41 2.55 10.40
CA LYS A 170 21.97 2.35 10.55
C LYS A 170 21.20 2.61 9.27
N VAL A 171 21.41 3.74 8.60
CA VAL A 171 20.70 4.10 7.37
C VAL A 171 20.96 3.10 6.24
N PRO A 172 22.19 2.70 5.90
CA PRO A 172 22.43 1.66 4.88
C PRO A 172 21.84 0.30 5.26
N HIS A 173 21.82 -0.05 6.55
CA HIS A 173 21.21 -1.26 7.04
C HIS A 173 19.68 -1.24 6.88
N ALA A 174 19.02 -0.13 7.21
CA ALA A 174 17.58 0.04 7.12
C ALA A 174 17.08 0.29 5.68
N PHE A 175 17.96 0.63 4.73
CA PHE A 175 17.57 0.99 3.37
C PHE A 175 16.74 -0.08 2.62
N PRO A 176 17.03 -1.39 2.73
CA PRO A 176 16.17 -2.43 2.18
C PRO A 176 14.77 -2.48 2.81
N ALA A 177 14.68 -2.23 4.13
CA ALA A 177 13.41 -2.19 4.84
C ALA A 177 12.56 -0.98 4.42
N PHE A 178 13.17 0.15 4.11
CA PHE A 178 12.52 1.32 3.54
C PHE A 178 11.77 0.96 2.24
N PHE A 179 12.42 0.25 1.30
CA PHE A 179 11.73 -0.21 0.08
C PHE A 179 10.62 -1.22 0.38
N SER A 180 10.82 -2.08 1.38
CA SER A 180 9.79 -3.03 1.82
C SER A 180 8.59 -2.29 2.41
N ALA A 181 8.81 -1.25 3.21
CA ALA A 181 7.76 -0.38 3.75
C ALA A 181 6.95 0.30 2.62
N ILE A 182 7.62 0.87 1.61
CA ILE A 182 6.94 1.50 0.47
C ILE A 182 6.09 0.47 -0.30
N ARG A 183 6.61 -0.72 -0.57
CA ARG A 183 5.86 -1.77 -1.29
C ARG A 183 4.60 -2.21 -0.55
N MET A 184 4.64 -2.27 0.79
CA MET A 184 3.44 -2.53 1.60
C MET A 184 2.51 -1.32 1.63
N ALA A 185 3.06 -0.13 1.71
CA ALA A 185 2.31 1.11 1.87
C ALA A 185 1.49 1.47 0.61
N ILE A 186 1.99 1.17 -0.60
CA ILE A 186 1.30 1.49 -1.86
C ILE A 186 -0.12 0.88 -1.92
N PRO A 187 -0.32 -0.44 -1.84
CA PRO A 187 -1.67 -1.01 -1.89
C PRO A 187 -2.53 -0.56 -0.71
N ILE A 188 -1.94 -0.38 0.48
CA ILE A 188 -2.65 0.11 1.66
C ILE A 188 -3.16 1.55 1.44
N SER A 189 -2.34 2.42 0.85
CA SER A 189 -2.73 3.81 0.53
C SER A 189 -3.85 3.86 -0.53
N VAL A 190 -3.80 2.98 -1.53
CA VAL A 190 -4.87 2.84 -2.53
C VAL A 190 -6.19 2.42 -1.87
N ILE A 191 -6.15 1.45 -0.94
CA ILE A 191 -7.32 1.04 -0.14
C ILE A 191 -7.84 2.22 0.69
N GLY A 192 -6.95 2.95 1.36
CA GLY A 192 -7.30 4.12 2.15
C GLY A 192 -7.97 5.22 1.33
N ALA A 193 -7.45 5.49 0.13
CA ALA A 193 -8.05 6.42 -0.81
C ALA A 193 -9.46 5.99 -1.21
N ALA A 194 -9.65 4.70 -1.59
CA ALA A 194 -10.94 4.17 -1.98
C ALA A 194 -11.97 4.23 -0.84
N ILE A 195 -11.57 3.93 0.41
CA ILE A 195 -12.43 4.06 1.60
C ILE A 195 -12.84 5.54 1.81
N GLY A 196 -11.87 6.45 1.72
CA GLY A 196 -12.14 7.88 1.82
C GLY A 196 -13.11 8.38 0.75
N GLU A 197 -12.97 7.89 -0.48
CA GLU A 197 -13.85 8.22 -1.60
C GLU A 197 -15.29 7.70 -1.40
N TRP A 198 -15.48 6.56 -0.76
CA TRP A 198 -16.81 6.02 -0.44
C TRP A 198 -17.64 6.94 0.44
N LEU A 199 -16.99 7.74 1.27
CA LEU A 199 -17.67 8.54 2.31
C LEU A 199 -18.08 9.93 1.84
N GLY A 200 -17.48 10.46 0.80
CA GLY A 200 -17.82 11.83 0.43
C GLY A 200 -17.11 12.38 -0.80
N ALA A 201 -16.78 11.53 -1.77
CA ALA A 201 -16.23 12.01 -3.04
C ALA A 201 -17.31 12.23 -4.10
N GLN A 202 -16.96 13.02 -5.11
CA GLN A 202 -17.72 13.19 -6.36
C GLN A 202 -16.96 12.58 -7.54
N LYS A 203 -15.68 12.24 -7.34
CA LYS A 203 -14.78 11.63 -8.32
C LYS A 203 -13.89 10.61 -7.60
N GLY A 204 -13.36 9.65 -8.33
CA GLY A 204 -12.49 8.60 -7.82
C GLY A 204 -13.02 7.21 -8.14
N LEU A 205 -12.12 6.23 -8.18
CA LEU A 205 -12.46 4.85 -8.52
C LEU A 205 -13.29 4.19 -7.42
N GLY A 206 -13.03 4.50 -6.15
CA GLY A 206 -13.84 4.06 -5.02
C GLY A 206 -15.24 4.66 -5.06
N TYR A 207 -15.35 5.97 -5.29
CA TYR A 207 -16.64 6.64 -5.51
C TYR A 207 -17.43 5.99 -6.65
N PHE A 208 -16.79 5.73 -7.79
CA PHE A 208 -17.43 5.11 -8.94
C PHE A 208 -17.94 3.70 -8.61
N SER A 209 -17.14 2.88 -7.93
CA SER A 209 -17.54 1.56 -7.47
C SER A 209 -18.78 1.63 -6.58
N LYS A 210 -18.83 2.54 -5.60
CA LYS A 210 -19.99 2.76 -4.74
C LYS A 210 -21.23 3.19 -5.54
N ARG A 211 -21.07 4.08 -6.51
CA ARG A 211 -22.16 4.52 -7.40
C ARG A 211 -22.74 3.36 -8.22
N MET A 212 -21.89 2.50 -8.78
CA MET A 212 -22.35 1.32 -9.53
C MET A 212 -23.07 0.32 -8.63
N MET A 213 -22.66 0.19 -7.37
CA MET A 213 -23.36 -0.64 -6.38
C MET A 213 -24.82 -0.17 -6.17
N THR A 214 -25.06 1.15 -6.07
CA THR A 214 -26.41 1.70 -5.94
C THR A 214 -27.26 1.51 -7.20
N GLN A 215 -26.64 1.28 -8.35
CA GLN A 215 -27.30 0.99 -9.62
C GLN A 215 -27.49 -0.52 -9.88
N LEU A 216 -27.07 -1.37 -8.94
CA LEU A 216 -27.07 -2.84 -9.07
C LEU A 216 -26.25 -3.33 -10.29
N ASP A 217 -25.27 -2.55 -10.74
CA ASP A 217 -24.31 -2.92 -11.78
C ASP A 217 -23.09 -3.61 -11.16
N GLY A 218 -23.18 -4.92 -10.93
CA GLY A 218 -22.08 -5.69 -10.33
C GLY A 218 -20.78 -5.59 -11.14
N ALA A 219 -20.83 -5.70 -12.47
CA ALA A 219 -19.66 -5.57 -13.32
C ALA A 219 -19.05 -4.16 -13.25
N GLY A 220 -19.90 -3.12 -13.17
CA GLY A 220 -19.47 -1.74 -12.95
C GLY A 220 -18.84 -1.50 -11.57
N VAL A 221 -19.20 -2.29 -10.55
CA VAL A 221 -18.54 -2.28 -9.23
C VAL A 221 -17.12 -2.84 -9.33
N PHE A 222 -16.93 -3.98 -10.00
CA PHE A 222 -15.64 -4.66 -10.10
C PHE A 222 -14.67 -3.98 -11.05
N ALA A 223 -15.13 -3.34 -12.12
CA ALA A 223 -14.28 -2.70 -13.13
C ALA A 223 -13.26 -1.70 -12.52
N PRO A 224 -13.65 -0.71 -11.69
CA PRO A 224 -12.70 0.18 -11.04
C PRO A 224 -11.79 -0.52 -10.02
N ILE A 225 -12.24 -1.61 -9.37
CA ILE A 225 -11.41 -2.40 -8.45
C ILE A 225 -10.29 -3.10 -9.20
N VAL A 226 -10.58 -3.67 -10.38
CA VAL A 226 -9.54 -4.26 -11.25
C VAL A 226 -8.53 -3.20 -11.67
N LEU A 227 -8.99 -2.01 -12.07
CA LEU A 227 -8.10 -0.92 -12.44
C LEU A 227 -7.21 -0.46 -11.27
N LEU A 228 -7.77 -0.31 -10.07
CA LEU A 228 -7.02 -0.02 -8.84
C LEU A 228 -5.93 -1.07 -8.57
N SER A 229 -6.29 -2.36 -8.70
CA SER A 229 -5.36 -3.46 -8.49
C SER A 229 -4.22 -3.44 -9.50
N VAL A 230 -4.51 -3.21 -10.78
CA VAL A 230 -3.50 -3.11 -11.84
C VAL A 230 -2.54 -1.94 -11.58
N VAL A 231 -3.06 -0.78 -11.21
CA VAL A 231 -2.24 0.40 -10.91
C VAL A 231 -1.38 0.20 -9.66
N ALA A 232 -1.94 -0.38 -8.59
CA ALA A 232 -1.17 -0.69 -7.39
C ALA A 232 -0.05 -1.70 -7.69
N MET A 233 -0.33 -2.77 -8.44
CA MET A 233 0.68 -3.75 -8.86
C MET A 233 1.76 -3.12 -9.74
N ALA A 234 1.40 -2.24 -10.67
CA ALA A 234 2.36 -1.52 -11.51
C ALA A 234 3.28 -0.62 -10.67
N ALA A 235 2.71 0.10 -9.69
CA ALA A 235 3.48 0.94 -8.78
C ALA A 235 4.45 0.11 -7.91
N VAL A 236 3.99 -1.00 -7.33
CA VAL A 236 4.84 -1.93 -6.58
C VAL A 236 5.97 -2.48 -7.45
N PHE A 237 5.67 -2.89 -8.68
CA PHE A 237 6.67 -3.38 -9.63
C PHE A 237 7.73 -2.32 -9.97
N LEU A 238 7.33 -1.05 -10.12
CA LEU A 238 8.27 0.05 -10.34
C LEU A 238 9.21 0.24 -9.14
N ILE A 239 8.67 0.19 -7.93
CA ILE A 239 9.47 0.28 -6.69
C ILE A 239 10.44 -0.89 -6.57
N GLU A 240 10.03 -2.13 -6.88
CA GLU A 240 10.94 -3.28 -6.91
C GLU A 240 12.07 -3.13 -7.93
N ARG A 241 11.79 -2.51 -9.08
CA ARG A 241 12.81 -2.22 -10.09
C ARG A 241 13.78 -1.15 -9.61
N LEU A 242 13.30 -0.12 -8.93
CA LEU A 242 14.12 0.92 -8.32
C LEU A 242 15.00 0.34 -7.20
N GLU A 243 14.43 -0.47 -6.31
CA GLU A 243 15.19 -1.16 -5.25
C GLU A 243 16.36 -1.96 -5.83
N LYS A 244 16.11 -2.80 -6.84
CA LYS A 244 17.16 -3.62 -7.48
C LYS A 244 18.25 -2.80 -8.15
N ARG A 245 17.97 -1.57 -8.57
CA ARG A 245 18.97 -0.66 -9.14
C ARG A 245 19.79 0.05 -8.08
N LEU A 246 19.19 0.39 -6.95
CA LEU A 246 19.79 1.17 -5.88
C LEU A 246 20.54 0.29 -4.86
N ILE A 247 20.02 -0.91 -4.56
CA ILE A 247 20.61 -1.85 -3.60
C ILE A 247 21.44 -2.90 -4.35
N THR A 248 22.65 -2.50 -4.75
CA THR A 248 23.56 -3.40 -5.49
C THR A 248 24.41 -4.28 -4.57
N TRP A 249 24.55 -3.91 -3.29
CA TRP A 249 25.41 -4.60 -2.30
C TRP A 249 24.75 -5.84 -1.65
N ARG A 250 23.43 -5.98 -1.78
CA ARG A 250 22.70 -7.17 -1.28
C ARG A 250 22.66 -8.23 -2.37
N LYS A 251 23.58 -9.20 -2.31
CA LYS A 251 23.45 -10.40 -3.17
C LYS A 251 22.16 -11.13 -2.81
N GLU A 252 21.26 -11.32 -3.78
CA GLU A 252 20.09 -12.19 -3.62
C GLU A 252 20.60 -13.61 -3.24
N ARG A 253 20.26 -14.05 -2.02
CA ARG A 253 20.45 -15.45 -1.60
C ARG A 253 19.34 -16.34 -2.17
#